data_b09fd1a5f8e9a0b0401baba534fb851f
#
_entry.id   b09fd1a5f8e9a0b0401baba534fb851f
#
_cell.length_a   1.000
_cell.length_b   1.000
_cell.length_c   1.000
_cell.angle_alpha   90.00
_cell.angle_beta   90.00
_cell.angle_gamma   90.00
#
_symmetry.space_group_name_H-M   'P 1'
#
loop_
_entity.id
_entity.type
_entity.pdbx_description
1 polymer ?
#
loop_
_entity_poly.entity_id
_entity_poly.type
_entity_poly.pdbx_seq_one_letter_code
_entity_poly.pdbx_strand_id
1 'polypeptide(L)'
;MRTTASYDLFPDARSERALARARWLAREGRTRDAQNAYDELLATKPELKACWAEYFELLRTAGLKEEALHLADRARSVFGETGFAYTLRGAALTELGRYPEALAELERAVEVDPDFALVWHELGYAAYKIGDRNRALLALDRAFALEPHTDTLRLRGQVLRDAGRYQAAEVAFEGAAQAAEHAEQKQEAEREILATRRYGSYAPRRPDELTAAERWFADTGSVVLASTPGPVAPSDETLVATFAEVAANADWHFGQVILLGPEFPALNDLTYHTGAPLVTPAALDPAVCPLIVGLRPLLDDKIWMGIVRRLAEQSIGLVLAMEHPAEEWFGTTADVVGVLTDSGTRRERAPNPAQALAEARNSSARLTGRRLRPL
;
A
#
# COMPACT_ATOMS: atom_id res chain seq x y z
N MET A 1 32.64 0.88 -42.39
CA MET A 1 33.13 0.88 -41.01
C MET A 1 31.99 1.33 -40.09
N ARG A 2 31.31 0.39 -39.46
CA ARG A 2 30.31 0.70 -38.43
C ARG A 2 31.09 0.81 -37.11
N THR A 3 31.26 2.01 -36.60
CA THR A 3 31.71 2.27 -35.24
C THR A 3 30.68 1.69 -34.30
N THR A 4 30.97 0.56 -33.66
CA THR A 4 30.26 0.08 -32.49
C THR A 4 30.48 1.13 -31.41
N ALA A 5 29.46 1.95 -31.16
CA ALA A 5 29.43 2.82 -29.99
C ALA A 5 29.48 1.92 -28.77
N SER A 6 30.63 1.90 -28.11
CA SER A 6 30.77 1.31 -26.78
C SER A 6 29.93 2.19 -25.84
N TYR A 7 28.74 1.72 -25.48
CA TYR A 7 27.97 2.36 -24.43
C TYR A 7 28.69 2.05 -23.11
N ASP A 8 29.21 3.09 -22.46
CA ASP A 8 29.74 2.98 -21.11
C ASP A 8 28.58 2.60 -20.19
N LEU A 9 28.51 1.32 -19.82
CA LEU A 9 27.52 0.77 -18.90
C LEU A 9 27.70 1.32 -17.47
N PHE A 10 28.87 1.89 -17.18
CA PHE A 10 29.18 2.45 -15.87
C PHE A 10 29.48 3.96 -15.98
N PRO A 11 28.83 4.81 -15.16
CA PRO A 11 29.11 6.23 -15.14
C PRO A 11 30.56 6.48 -14.67
N ASP A 12 31.23 7.46 -15.28
CA ASP A 12 32.49 7.98 -14.74
C ASP A 12 32.25 8.64 -13.37
N ALA A 13 33.32 8.84 -12.58
CA ALA A 13 33.22 9.38 -11.22
C ALA A 13 32.56 10.76 -11.12
N ARG A 14 32.48 11.53 -12.21
CA ARG A 14 31.76 12.81 -12.26
C ARG A 14 30.27 12.58 -12.46
N SER A 15 29.91 11.69 -13.37
CA SER A 15 28.52 11.29 -13.62
C SER A 15 27.91 10.56 -12.42
N GLU A 16 28.69 9.73 -11.70
CA GLU A 16 28.26 9.10 -10.45
C GLU A 16 27.93 10.13 -9.38
N ARG A 17 28.75 11.15 -9.20
CA ARG A 17 28.47 12.23 -8.23
C ARG A 17 27.25 13.05 -8.62
N ALA A 18 27.04 13.29 -9.91
CA ALA A 18 25.88 14.00 -10.41
C ALA A 18 24.60 13.18 -10.19
N LEU A 19 24.62 11.87 -10.48
CA LEU A 19 23.51 10.95 -10.17
C LEU A 19 23.23 10.89 -8.68
N ALA A 20 24.27 10.76 -7.84
CA ALA A 20 24.13 10.72 -6.39
C ALA A 20 23.47 12.00 -5.85
N ARG A 21 23.82 13.19 -6.41
CA ARG A 21 23.19 14.46 -6.09
C ARG A 21 21.70 14.47 -6.48
N ALA A 22 21.37 14.00 -7.70
CA ALA A 22 20.00 13.96 -8.16
C ALA A 22 19.13 13.01 -7.30
N ARG A 23 19.64 11.83 -6.96
CA ARG A 23 19.02 10.86 -6.05
C ARG A 23 18.79 11.46 -4.65
N TRP A 24 19.77 12.18 -4.11
CA TRP A 24 19.62 12.84 -2.83
C TRP A 24 18.49 13.88 -2.85
N LEU A 25 18.46 14.73 -3.89
CA LEU A 25 17.39 15.72 -4.05
C LEU A 25 16.00 15.06 -4.16
N ALA A 26 15.91 13.94 -4.88
CA ALA A 26 14.67 13.17 -5.00
C ALA A 26 14.20 12.63 -3.63
N ARG A 27 15.11 12.07 -2.82
CA ARG A 27 14.81 11.55 -1.47
C ARG A 27 14.37 12.64 -0.50
N GLU A 28 14.91 13.85 -0.63
CA GLU A 28 14.50 15.02 0.15
C GLU A 28 13.17 15.64 -0.31
N GLY A 29 12.48 15.03 -1.29
CA GLY A 29 11.22 15.53 -1.84
C GLY A 29 11.39 16.80 -2.69
N ARG A 30 12.62 17.19 -3.03
CA ARG A 30 12.96 18.35 -3.86
C ARG A 30 12.84 18.02 -5.35
N THR A 31 11.64 17.62 -5.77
CA THR A 31 11.39 17.06 -7.10
C THR A 31 11.91 17.95 -8.22
N ARG A 32 11.62 19.25 -8.19
CA ARG A 32 12.05 20.19 -9.24
C ARG A 32 13.57 20.34 -9.35
N ASP A 33 14.24 20.35 -8.20
CA ASP A 33 15.71 20.44 -8.17
C ASP A 33 16.34 19.13 -8.67
N ALA A 34 15.73 17.98 -8.34
CA ALA A 34 16.14 16.68 -8.86
C ALA A 34 15.96 16.59 -10.39
N GLN A 35 14.83 17.04 -10.93
CA GLN A 35 14.60 17.15 -12.39
C GLN A 35 15.71 17.97 -13.06
N ASN A 36 16.01 19.17 -12.54
CA ASN A 36 17.08 20.00 -13.08
C ASN A 36 18.43 19.29 -13.07
N ALA A 37 18.77 18.58 -11.97
CA ALA A 37 20.01 17.83 -11.86
C ALA A 37 20.11 16.67 -12.88
N TYR A 38 19.01 15.95 -13.12
CA TYR A 38 18.95 14.93 -14.15
C TYR A 38 19.07 15.54 -15.57
N ASP A 39 18.37 16.65 -15.84
CA ASP A 39 18.47 17.34 -17.14
C ASP A 39 19.89 17.86 -17.44
N GLU A 40 20.57 18.45 -16.45
CA GLU A 40 21.97 18.85 -16.56
C GLU A 40 22.88 17.67 -16.91
N LEU A 41 22.66 16.52 -16.29
CA LEU A 41 23.43 15.31 -16.57
C LEU A 41 23.13 14.76 -17.97
N LEU A 42 21.86 14.68 -18.36
CA LEU A 42 21.45 14.23 -19.69
C LEU A 42 21.91 15.15 -20.82
N ALA A 43 22.08 16.46 -20.55
CA ALA A 43 22.65 17.41 -21.52
C ALA A 43 24.13 17.11 -21.81
N THR A 44 24.85 16.55 -20.84
CA THR A 44 26.28 16.24 -20.97
C THR A 44 26.56 14.77 -21.30
N LYS A 45 25.69 13.86 -20.88
CA LYS A 45 25.79 12.40 -21.01
C LYS A 45 24.44 11.79 -21.44
N PRO A 46 23.96 12.10 -22.65
CA PRO A 46 22.66 11.61 -23.12
C PRO A 46 22.62 10.08 -23.29
N GLU A 47 23.77 9.41 -23.44
CA GLU A 47 23.89 7.96 -23.58
C GLU A 47 23.73 7.18 -22.26
N LEU A 48 23.72 7.86 -21.10
CA LEU A 48 23.68 7.22 -19.78
C LEU A 48 22.26 6.72 -19.43
N LYS A 49 21.94 5.49 -19.82
CA LYS A 49 20.62 4.87 -19.60
C LYS A 49 20.14 4.92 -18.15
N ALA A 50 21.06 4.73 -17.18
CA ALA A 50 20.73 4.82 -15.76
C ALA A 50 20.09 6.17 -15.38
N CYS A 51 20.62 7.29 -15.95
CA CYS A 51 20.07 8.61 -15.71
C CYS A 51 18.62 8.75 -16.22
N TRP A 52 18.34 8.21 -17.42
CA TRP A 52 16.96 8.20 -17.96
C TRP A 52 16.01 7.38 -17.13
N ALA A 53 16.44 6.18 -16.71
CA ALA A 53 15.60 5.29 -15.90
C ALA A 53 15.28 5.90 -14.54
N GLU A 54 16.27 6.48 -13.85
CA GLU A 54 16.08 7.11 -12.54
C GLU A 54 15.25 8.40 -12.62
N TYR A 55 15.45 9.18 -13.68
CA TYR A 55 14.65 10.37 -13.92
C TYR A 55 13.18 9.98 -14.22
N PHE A 56 12.99 8.96 -15.03
CA PHE A 56 11.65 8.41 -15.31
C PHE A 56 10.95 7.95 -14.02
N GLU A 57 11.66 7.24 -13.16
CA GLU A 57 11.12 6.79 -11.88
C GLU A 57 10.77 7.94 -10.93
N LEU A 58 11.59 9.00 -10.90
CA LEU A 58 11.25 10.23 -10.17
C LEU A 58 9.93 10.84 -10.68
N LEU A 59 9.75 10.95 -12.00
CA LEU A 59 8.53 11.52 -12.58
C LEU A 59 7.31 10.65 -12.29
N ARG A 60 7.47 9.33 -12.39
CA ARG A 60 6.42 8.35 -12.09
C ARG A 60 5.96 8.44 -10.64
N THR A 61 6.87 8.44 -9.70
CA THR A 61 6.57 8.53 -8.26
C THR A 61 6.01 9.89 -7.84
N ALA A 62 6.39 10.95 -8.52
CA ALA A 62 5.82 12.29 -8.34
C ALA A 62 4.46 12.49 -9.02
N GLY A 63 3.94 11.51 -9.75
CA GLY A 63 2.67 11.60 -10.48
C GLY A 63 2.72 12.50 -11.71
N LEU A 64 3.92 12.85 -12.19
CA LEU A 64 4.16 13.75 -13.36
C LEU A 64 4.14 12.93 -14.65
N LYS A 65 2.98 12.41 -15.00
CA LYS A 65 2.79 11.39 -16.05
C LYS A 65 3.07 11.90 -17.46
N GLU A 66 2.66 13.11 -17.76
CA GLU A 66 2.88 13.78 -19.06
C GLU A 66 4.38 14.07 -19.26
N GLU A 67 5.06 14.51 -18.21
CA GLU A 67 6.49 14.75 -18.24
C GLU A 67 7.26 13.43 -18.41
N ALA A 68 6.80 12.34 -17.80
CA ALA A 68 7.37 11.02 -18.00
C ALA A 68 7.25 10.56 -19.46
N LEU A 69 6.11 10.77 -20.11
CA LEU A 69 5.95 10.47 -21.54
C LEU A 69 6.87 11.34 -22.39
N HIS A 70 6.95 12.64 -22.09
CA HIS A 70 7.87 13.54 -22.80
C HIS A 70 9.34 13.13 -22.62
N LEU A 71 9.73 12.70 -21.44
CA LEU A 71 11.07 12.16 -21.17
C LEU A 71 11.33 10.88 -22.02
N ALA A 72 10.36 9.99 -22.09
CA ALA A 72 10.45 8.77 -22.90
C ALA A 72 10.56 9.06 -24.40
N ASP A 73 9.85 10.05 -24.92
CA ASP A 73 9.97 10.51 -26.31
C ASP A 73 11.36 11.12 -26.60
N ARG A 74 11.91 11.87 -25.63
CA ARG A 74 13.31 12.36 -25.70
C ARG A 74 14.30 11.19 -25.72
N ALA A 75 14.11 10.17 -24.87
CA ALA A 75 14.95 8.97 -24.84
C ALA A 75 14.91 8.25 -26.21
N ARG A 76 13.75 8.14 -26.83
CA ARG A 76 13.60 7.59 -28.19
C ARG A 76 14.39 8.37 -29.23
N SER A 77 14.46 9.70 -29.12
CA SER A 77 15.28 10.54 -30.00
C SER A 77 16.78 10.28 -29.88
N VAL A 78 17.24 9.85 -28.68
CA VAL A 78 18.65 9.54 -28.40
C VAL A 78 18.99 8.09 -28.75
N PHE A 79 18.17 7.15 -28.32
CA PHE A 79 18.47 5.71 -28.43
C PHE A 79 17.88 5.06 -29.69
N GLY A 80 16.99 5.75 -30.40
CA GLY A 80 16.27 5.19 -31.54
C GLY A 80 15.28 4.10 -31.15
N GLU A 81 15.10 3.14 -32.04
CA GLU A 81 14.16 2.01 -31.89
C GLU A 81 14.81 0.86 -31.11
N THR A 82 15.10 1.09 -29.84
CA THR A 82 15.69 0.09 -28.91
C THR A 82 14.67 -0.41 -27.91
N GLY A 83 14.89 -1.59 -27.35
CA GLY A 83 14.05 -2.15 -26.28
C GLY A 83 13.93 -1.17 -25.11
N PHE A 84 15.02 -0.51 -24.72
CA PHE A 84 15.00 0.51 -23.66
C PHE A 84 14.06 1.68 -23.95
N ALA A 85 14.13 2.28 -25.15
CA ALA A 85 13.28 3.42 -25.50
C ALA A 85 11.80 3.04 -25.61
N TYR A 86 11.50 1.88 -26.19
CA TYR A 86 10.15 1.34 -26.22
C TYR A 86 9.60 1.05 -24.82
N THR A 87 10.44 0.53 -23.92
CA THR A 87 10.02 0.23 -22.53
C THR A 87 9.64 1.49 -21.78
N LEU A 88 10.48 2.53 -21.80
CA LEU A 88 10.17 3.79 -21.13
C LEU A 88 8.85 4.39 -21.64
N ARG A 89 8.64 4.34 -22.97
CA ARG A 89 7.42 4.89 -23.57
C ARG A 89 6.19 4.05 -23.23
N GLY A 90 6.31 2.74 -23.25
CA GLY A 90 5.25 1.83 -22.82
C GLY A 90 4.88 2.00 -21.35
N ALA A 91 5.87 2.15 -20.47
CA ALA A 91 5.66 2.43 -19.06
C ALA A 91 4.93 3.78 -18.85
N ALA A 92 5.37 4.85 -19.53
CA ALA A 92 4.71 6.15 -19.45
C ALA A 92 3.24 6.12 -19.93
N LEU A 93 2.97 5.41 -21.02
CA LEU A 93 1.62 5.22 -21.54
C LEU A 93 0.74 4.40 -20.56
N THR A 94 1.32 3.44 -19.86
CA THR A 94 0.63 2.68 -18.80
C THR A 94 0.18 3.59 -17.66
N GLU A 95 1.07 4.49 -17.20
CA GLU A 95 0.74 5.47 -16.15
C GLU A 95 -0.35 6.46 -16.57
N LEU A 96 -0.42 6.80 -17.85
CA LEU A 96 -1.48 7.64 -18.44
C LEU A 96 -2.80 6.88 -18.68
N GLY A 97 -2.84 5.57 -18.42
CA GLY A 97 -4.01 4.73 -18.71
C GLY A 97 -4.22 4.43 -20.19
N ARG A 98 -3.26 4.75 -21.07
CA ARG A 98 -3.29 4.50 -22.51
C ARG A 98 -2.84 3.08 -22.83
N TYR A 99 -3.50 2.10 -22.19
CA TYR A 99 -3.07 0.69 -22.19
C TYR A 99 -2.90 0.03 -23.57
N PRO A 100 -3.79 0.25 -24.58
CA PRO A 100 -3.59 -0.34 -25.89
C PRO A 100 -2.29 0.12 -26.57
N GLU A 101 -1.95 1.39 -26.41
CA GLU A 101 -0.71 1.96 -26.96
C GLU A 101 0.51 1.48 -26.15
N ALA A 102 0.37 1.40 -24.82
CA ALA A 102 1.41 0.87 -23.94
C ALA A 102 1.79 -0.56 -24.32
N LEU A 103 0.79 -1.43 -24.48
CA LEU A 103 1.01 -2.82 -24.87
C LEU A 103 1.70 -2.93 -26.23
N ALA A 104 1.32 -2.11 -27.21
CA ALA A 104 1.96 -2.12 -28.52
C ALA A 104 3.44 -1.72 -28.47
N GLU A 105 3.79 -0.72 -27.65
CA GLU A 105 5.19 -0.33 -27.43
C GLU A 105 5.99 -1.41 -26.69
N LEU A 106 5.39 -2.00 -25.64
CA LEU A 106 6.06 -3.06 -24.86
C LEU A 106 6.23 -4.36 -25.65
N GLU A 107 5.27 -4.71 -26.51
CA GLU A 107 5.41 -5.85 -27.42
C GLU A 107 6.58 -5.64 -28.40
N ARG A 108 6.70 -4.44 -28.97
CA ARG A 108 7.87 -4.09 -29.80
C ARG A 108 9.17 -4.14 -29.02
N ALA A 109 9.14 -3.69 -27.74
CA ALA A 109 10.30 -3.79 -26.87
C ALA A 109 10.74 -5.23 -26.67
N VAL A 110 9.80 -6.17 -26.47
CA VAL A 110 10.06 -7.60 -26.35
C VAL A 110 10.62 -8.20 -27.66
N GLU A 111 10.09 -7.77 -28.82
CA GLU A 111 10.59 -8.23 -30.14
C GLU A 111 12.04 -7.80 -30.39
N VAL A 112 12.39 -6.57 -29.96
CA VAL A 112 13.73 -6.00 -30.15
C VAL A 112 14.74 -6.51 -29.14
N ASP A 113 14.32 -6.68 -27.88
CA ASP A 113 15.20 -7.05 -26.77
C ASP A 113 14.50 -8.03 -25.82
N PRO A 114 14.35 -9.30 -26.21
CA PRO A 114 13.61 -10.31 -25.43
C PRO A 114 14.27 -10.72 -24.11
N ASP A 115 15.54 -10.39 -23.93
CA ASP A 115 16.31 -10.71 -22.72
C ASP A 115 16.45 -9.52 -21.76
N PHE A 116 15.78 -8.42 -22.04
CA PHE A 116 15.74 -7.27 -21.14
C PHE A 116 14.60 -7.45 -20.11
N ALA A 117 14.95 -7.81 -18.88
CA ALA A 117 13.99 -8.17 -17.81
C ALA A 117 12.94 -7.08 -17.55
N LEU A 118 13.35 -5.80 -17.58
CA LEU A 118 12.45 -4.67 -17.34
C LEU A 118 11.29 -4.61 -18.35
N VAL A 119 11.51 -4.98 -19.61
CA VAL A 119 10.44 -5.02 -20.63
C VAL A 119 9.31 -5.95 -20.18
N TRP A 120 9.68 -7.12 -19.72
CA TRP A 120 8.72 -8.13 -19.27
C TRP A 120 8.01 -7.71 -17.98
N HIS A 121 8.70 -7.02 -17.08
CA HIS A 121 8.10 -6.44 -15.89
C HIS A 121 7.02 -5.41 -16.26
N GLU A 122 7.35 -4.44 -17.11
CA GLU A 122 6.41 -3.39 -17.54
C GLU A 122 5.25 -3.97 -18.36
N LEU A 123 5.51 -4.97 -19.21
CA LEU A 123 4.45 -5.69 -19.92
C LEU A 123 3.49 -6.39 -18.95
N GLY A 124 4.04 -7.02 -17.90
CA GLY A 124 3.27 -7.62 -16.82
C GLY A 124 2.42 -6.61 -16.08
N TYR A 125 2.98 -5.44 -15.76
CA TYR A 125 2.26 -4.36 -15.11
C TYR A 125 1.14 -3.78 -15.99
N ALA A 126 1.39 -3.51 -17.25
CA ALA A 126 0.38 -3.04 -18.20
C ALA A 126 -0.76 -4.06 -18.39
N ALA A 127 -0.42 -5.35 -18.52
CA ALA A 127 -1.40 -6.43 -18.61
C ALA A 127 -2.26 -6.55 -17.33
N TYR A 128 -1.65 -6.39 -16.16
CA TYR A 128 -2.36 -6.36 -14.88
C TYR A 128 -3.36 -5.20 -14.82
N LYS A 129 -2.95 -4.01 -15.25
CA LYS A 129 -3.82 -2.80 -15.25
C LYS A 129 -5.06 -2.93 -16.12
N ILE A 130 -5.00 -3.68 -17.22
CA ILE A 130 -6.19 -3.99 -18.04
C ILE A 130 -6.98 -5.21 -17.55
N GLY A 131 -6.55 -5.86 -16.48
CA GLY A 131 -7.20 -7.03 -15.90
C GLY A 131 -6.82 -8.37 -16.55
N ASP A 132 -5.89 -8.41 -17.50
CA ASP A 132 -5.39 -9.66 -18.09
C ASP A 132 -4.35 -10.31 -17.18
N ARG A 133 -4.87 -10.94 -16.12
CA ARG A 133 -4.05 -11.58 -15.07
C ARG A 133 -3.17 -12.71 -15.63
N ASN A 134 -3.65 -13.43 -16.63
CA ASN A 134 -2.87 -14.55 -17.23
C ASN A 134 -1.65 -14.02 -17.96
N ARG A 135 -1.84 -13.02 -18.80
CA ARG A 135 -0.74 -12.36 -19.52
C ARG A 135 0.24 -11.71 -18.56
N ALA A 136 -0.28 -11.05 -17.51
CA ALA A 136 0.55 -10.45 -16.48
C ALA A 136 1.47 -11.48 -15.81
N LEU A 137 0.92 -12.63 -15.40
CA LEU A 137 1.71 -13.70 -14.76
C LEU A 137 2.78 -14.26 -15.69
N LEU A 138 2.45 -14.51 -16.96
CA LEU A 138 3.42 -15.03 -17.94
C LEU A 138 4.58 -14.06 -18.15
N ALA A 139 4.28 -12.78 -18.27
CA ALA A 139 5.30 -11.73 -18.43
C ALA A 139 6.18 -11.60 -17.17
N LEU A 140 5.57 -11.59 -15.96
CA LEU A 140 6.30 -11.49 -14.71
C LEU A 140 7.15 -12.74 -14.42
N ASP A 141 6.68 -13.93 -14.78
CA ASP A 141 7.48 -15.16 -14.69
C ASP A 141 8.72 -15.08 -15.61
N ARG A 142 8.57 -14.49 -16.81
CA ARG A 142 9.72 -14.27 -17.71
C ARG A 142 10.66 -13.21 -17.16
N ALA A 143 10.15 -12.10 -16.66
CA ALA A 143 10.97 -11.05 -16.02
C ALA A 143 11.81 -11.63 -14.87
N PHE A 144 11.18 -12.39 -13.98
CA PHE A 144 11.85 -13.01 -12.84
C PHE A 144 12.91 -14.05 -13.27
N ALA A 145 12.62 -14.82 -14.31
CA ALA A 145 13.58 -15.80 -14.83
C ALA A 145 14.82 -15.16 -15.46
N LEU A 146 14.69 -13.94 -16.01
CA LEU A 146 15.82 -13.18 -16.56
C LEU A 146 16.61 -12.49 -15.46
N GLU A 147 15.92 -11.80 -14.55
CA GLU A 147 16.53 -11.07 -13.45
C GLU A 147 15.60 -11.12 -12.22
N PRO A 148 15.96 -11.86 -11.18
CA PRO A 148 15.19 -11.88 -9.93
C PRO A 148 15.21 -10.49 -9.27
N HIS A 149 14.03 -9.85 -9.19
CA HIS A 149 13.89 -8.52 -8.60
C HIS A 149 12.71 -8.50 -7.63
N THR A 150 12.87 -7.80 -6.50
CA THR A 150 11.86 -7.68 -5.43
C THR A 150 10.53 -7.16 -5.95
N ASP A 151 10.53 -6.10 -6.78
CA ASP A 151 9.30 -5.50 -7.29
C ASP A 151 8.56 -6.41 -8.27
N THR A 152 9.29 -7.22 -9.05
CA THR A 152 8.69 -8.23 -9.93
C THR A 152 7.96 -9.30 -9.11
N LEU A 153 8.56 -9.77 -8.01
CA LEU A 153 7.91 -10.73 -7.11
C LEU A 153 6.72 -10.12 -6.38
N ARG A 154 6.80 -8.86 -5.95
CA ARG A 154 5.68 -8.14 -5.32
C ARG A 154 4.51 -8.00 -6.28
N LEU A 155 4.74 -7.52 -7.48
CA LEU A 155 3.69 -7.41 -8.50
C LEU A 155 3.08 -8.76 -8.84
N ARG A 156 3.89 -9.81 -8.96
CA ARG A 156 3.41 -11.18 -9.16
C ARG A 156 2.53 -11.64 -8.00
N GLY A 157 2.92 -11.35 -6.77
CA GLY A 157 2.11 -11.62 -5.57
C GLY A 157 0.75 -10.92 -5.61
N GLN A 158 0.71 -9.64 -6.00
CA GLN A 158 -0.53 -8.88 -6.16
C GLN A 158 -1.45 -9.49 -7.22
N VAL A 159 -0.90 -9.82 -8.41
CA VAL A 159 -1.69 -10.46 -9.48
C VAL A 159 -2.27 -11.80 -9.03
N LEU A 160 -1.49 -12.62 -8.32
CA LEU A 160 -1.93 -13.90 -7.78
C LEU A 160 -3.01 -13.74 -6.71
N ARG A 161 -2.86 -12.76 -5.80
CA ARG A 161 -3.86 -12.44 -4.77
C ARG A 161 -5.18 -12.02 -5.40
N ASP A 162 -5.14 -11.13 -6.39
CA ASP A 162 -6.33 -10.67 -7.11
C ASP A 162 -7.00 -11.76 -7.95
N ALA A 163 -6.25 -12.80 -8.29
CA ALA A 163 -6.77 -14.01 -8.90
C ALA A 163 -7.33 -15.02 -7.88
N GLY A 164 -7.32 -14.71 -6.58
CA GLY A 164 -7.73 -15.62 -5.50
C GLY A 164 -6.75 -16.76 -5.22
N ARG A 165 -5.53 -16.71 -5.79
CA ARG A 165 -4.49 -17.72 -5.62
C ARG A 165 -3.60 -17.39 -4.41
N TYR A 166 -4.22 -17.32 -3.22
CA TYR A 166 -3.63 -16.77 -2.00
C TYR A 166 -2.33 -17.46 -1.56
N GLN A 167 -2.25 -18.80 -1.62
CA GLN A 167 -1.04 -19.54 -1.25
C GLN A 167 0.13 -19.22 -2.19
N ALA A 168 -0.13 -19.15 -3.50
CA ALA A 168 0.90 -18.78 -4.47
C ALA A 168 1.33 -17.30 -4.33
N ALA A 169 0.40 -16.41 -3.97
CA ALA A 169 0.69 -15.02 -3.68
C ALA A 169 1.58 -14.88 -2.44
N GLU A 170 1.29 -15.61 -1.37
CA GLU A 170 2.11 -15.64 -0.16
C GLU A 170 3.55 -16.05 -0.46
N VAL A 171 3.75 -17.13 -1.22
CA VAL A 171 5.09 -17.57 -1.66
C VAL A 171 5.83 -16.50 -2.47
N ALA A 172 5.11 -15.77 -3.35
CA ALA A 172 5.72 -14.69 -4.11
C ALA A 172 6.16 -13.52 -3.21
N PHE A 173 5.34 -13.13 -2.23
CA PHE A 173 5.71 -12.08 -1.27
C PHE A 173 6.81 -12.53 -0.30
N GLU A 174 6.85 -13.80 0.12
CA GLU A 174 7.96 -14.36 0.90
C GLU A 174 9.28 -14.28 0.09
N GLY A 175 9.23 -14.62 -1.20
CA GLY A 175 10.38 -14.43 -2.09
C GLY A 175 10.81 -12.97 -2.20
N ALA A 176 9.86 -12.03 -2.28
CA ALA A 176 10.15 -10.60 -2.29
C ALA A 176 10.81 -10.13 -0.98
N ALA A 177 10.33 -10.61 0.17
CA ALA A 177 10.91 -10.29 1.48
C ALA A 177 12.36 -10.83 1.61
N GLN A 178 12.63 -12.00 1.03
CA GLN A 178 13.97 -12.60 1.02
C GLN A 178 14.94 -11.89 0.07
N ALA A 179 14.43 -11.40 -1.08
CA ALA A 179 15.21 -10.68 -2.08
C ALA A 179 15.36 -9.17 -1.78
N ALA A 180 14.71 -8.67 -0.73
CA ALA A 180 14.72 -7.26 -0.38
C ALA A 180 16.12 -6.77 0.02
N GLU A 181 16.60 -5.73 -0.65
CA GLU A 181 17.89 -5.09 -0.38
C GLU A 181 17.82 -4.08 0.77
N HIS A 182 16.62 -3.54 1.03
CA HIS A 182 16.37 -2.52 2.03
C HIS A 182 15.30 -2.95 3.03
N ALA A 183 15.44 -2.47 4.27
CA ALA A 183 14.51 -2.79 5.35
C ALA A 183 13.06 -2.40 5.03
N GLU A 184 12.85 -1.29 4.33
CA GLU A 184 11.52 -0.82 3.92
C GLU A 184 10.84 -1.79 2.96
N GLN A 185 11.56 -2.27 1.93
CA GLN A 185 11.07 -3.26 0.98
C GLN A 185 10.67 -4.57 1.69
N LYS A 186 11.50 -5.00 2.65
CA LYS A 186 11.22 -6.19 3.45
C LYS A 186 9.95 -6.01 4.29
N GLN A 187 9.81 -4.89 5.00
CA GLN A 187 8.64 -4.60 5.82
C GLN A 187 7.36 -4.50 4.97
N GLU A 188 7.47 -3.96 3.75
CA GLU A 188 6.36 -3.89 2.83
C GLU A 188 5.93 -5.28 2.36
N ALA A 189 6.86 -6.14 1.97
CA ALA A 189 6.58 -7.52 1.61
C ALA A 189 5.98 -8.32 2.79
N GLU A 190 6.47 -8.13 4.01
CA GLU A 190 5.93 -8.74 5.22
C GLU A 190 4.48 -8.29 5.50
N ARG A 191 4.16 -7.00 5.26
CA ARG A 191 2.77 -6.51 5.33
C ARG A 191 1.87 -7.16 4.30
N GLU A 192 2.36 -7.32 3.06
CA GLU A 192 1.63 -7.99 1.99
C GLU A 192 1.39 -9.48 2.29
N ILE A 193 2.33 -10.18 2.93
CA ILE A 193 2.14 -11.56 3.41
C ILE A 193 0.98 -11.61 4.40
N LEU A 194 0.97 -10.73 5.41
CA LEU A 194 -0.09 -10.68 6.41
C LEU A 194 -1.45 -10.34 5.80
N ALA A 195 -1.50 -9.39 4.88
CA ALA A 195 -2.71 -9.05 4.13
C ALA A 195 -3.19 -10.27 3.31
N THR A 196 -2.31 -10.94 2.60
CA THR A 196 -2.64 -12.12 1.79
C THR A 196 -3.20 -13.27 2.63
N ARG A 197 -2.68 -13.50 3.82
CA ARG A 197 -3.22 -14.49 4.78
C ARG A 197 -4.65 -14.13 5.21
N ARG A 198 -4.92 -12.84 5.47
CA ARG A 198 -6.27 -12.37 5.80
C ARG A 198 -7.21 -12.51 4.60
N TYR A 199 -6.78 -12.16 3.38
CA TYR A 199 -7.56 -12.45 2.17
C TYR A 199 -7.84 -13.94 2.00
N GLY A 200 -6.86 -14.80 2.27
CA GLY A 200 -7.01 -16.26 2.22
C GLY A 200 -8.08 -16.80 3.18
N SER A 201 -8.37 -16.09 4.28
CA SER A 201 -9.46 -16.48 5.19
C SER A 201 -10.86 -16.31 4.57
N TYR A 202 -10.98 -15.58 3.49
CA TYR A 202 -12.23 -15.38 2.75
C TYR A 202 -12.39 -16.34 1.56
N ALA A 203 -11.39 -17.20 1.29
CA ALA A 203 -11.47 -18.15 0.18
C ALA A 203 -12.79 -18.98 0.19
N PRO A 204 -13.39 -19.27 -0.96
CA PRO A 204 -12.85 -19.07 -2.32
C PRO A 204 -13.09 -17.67 -2.92
N ARG A 205 -13.69 -16.73 -2.18
CA ARG A 205 -13.97 -15.37 -2.69
C ARG A 205 -12.66 -14.63 -3.02
N ARG A 206 -12.70 -13.88 -4.12
CA ARG A 206 -11.60 -13.01 -4.55
C ARG A 206 -11.72 -11.64 -3.91
N PRO A 207 -10.66 -10.80 -3.93
CA PRO A 207 -10.69 -9.45 -3.37
C PRO A 207 -11.79 -8.55 -3.96
N ASP A 208 -12.10 -8.70 -5.25
CA ASP A 208 -13.17 -7.95 -5.94
C ASP A 208 -14.60 -8.37 -5.53
N GLU A 209 -14.75 -9.54 -4.90
CA GLU A 209 -16.01 -10.08 -4.38
C GLU A 209 -16.24 -9.76 -2.90
N LEU A 210 -15.28 -9.11 -2.25
CA LEU A 210 -15.40 -8.72 -0.85
C LEU A 210 -16.07 -7.36 -0.71
N THR A 211 -16.78 -7.17 0.40
CA THR A 211 -17.31 -5.86 0.79
C THR A 211 -16.16 -4.89 1.14
N ALA A 212 -16.47 -3.60 1.20
CA ALA A 212 -15.47 -2.59 1.57
C ALA A 212 -14.86 -2.85 2.96
N ALA A 213 -15.68 -3.25 3.94
CA ALA A 213 -15.21 -3.57 5.29
C ALA A 213 -14.32 -4.83 5.32
N GLU A 214 -14.70 -5.88 4.57
CA GLU A 214 -13.89 -7.10 4.46
C GLU A 214 -12.55 -6.83 3.77
N ARG A 215 -12.53 -6.02 2.72
CA ARG A 215 -11.28 -5.61 2.06
C ARG A 215 -10.40 -4.78 3.01
N TRP A 216 -11.00 -3.79 3.68
CA TRP A 216 -10.28 -3.01 4.68
C TRP A 216 -9.63 -3.90 5.75
N PHE A 217 -10.39 -4.85 6.29
CA PHE A 217 -9.83 -5.81 7.25
C PHE A 217 -8.72 -6.66 6.63
N ALA A 218 -8.89 -7.15 5.41
CA ALA A 218 -7.87 -7.95 4.75
C ALA A 218 -6.59 -7.14 4.51
N ASP A 219 -6.70 -5.89 4.08
CA ASP A 219 -5.55 -5.01 3.84
C ASP A 219 -4.85 -4.60 5.14
N THR A 220 -5.61 -4.15 6.14
CA THR A 220 -5.05 -3.48 7.32
C THR A 220 -5.00 -4.35 8.57
N GLY A 221 -5.88 -5.34 8.68
CA GLY A 221 -6.16 -6.09 9.90
C GLY A 221 -7.11 -5.40 10.87
N SER A 222 -7.66 -4.23 10.51
CA SER A 222 -8.58 -3.46 11.35
C SER A 222 -10.04 -3.81 11.05
N VAL A 223 -10.84 -4.02 12.09
CA VAL A 223 -12.29 -4.26 11.98
C VAL A 223 -13.01 -2.94 11.75
N VAL A 224 -13.93 -2.89 10.81
CA VAL A 224 -14.81 -1.74 10.58
C VAL A 224 -16.21 -2.05 11.14
N LEU A 225 -16.73 -1.19 12.02
CA LEU A 225 -18.02 -1.37 12.64
C LEU A 225 -19.18 -0.98 11.71
N ALA A 226 -18.97 0.04 10.87
CA ALA A 226 -19.95 0.46 9.86
C ALA A 226 -19.28 0.52 8.49
N SER A 227 -19.74 -0.29 7.55
CA SER A 227 -19.02 -0.65 6.32
C SER A 227 -19.20 0.30 5.15
N THR A 228 -19.94 1.38 5.27
CA THR A 228 -20.06 2.37 4.18
C THR A 228 -20.33 3.77 4.69
N PRO A 229 -19.76 4.78 4.03
CA PRO A 229 -20.22 6.15 4.18
C PRO A 229 -21.62 6.26 3.61
N GLY A 230 -22.62 6.20 4.47
CA GLY A 230 -24.02 6.49 4.12
C GLY A 230 -24.26 7.99 4.07
N PRO A 231 -25.42 8.44 3.54
CA PRO A 231 -25.81 9.85 3.57
C PRO A 231 -25.96 10.38 5.01
N VAL A 232 -26.06 9.49 5.99
CA VAL A 232 -26.05 9.80 7.41
C VAL A 232 -25.03 8.85 8.05
N ALA A 233 -23.93 9.40 8.55
CA ALA A 233 -23.00 8.61 9.36
C ALA A 233 -23.76 8.05 10.59
N PRO A 234 -23.50 6.80 11.02
CA PRO A 234 -24.05 6.29 12.26
C PRO A 234 -23.66 7.23 13.41
N SER A 235 -24.55 7.40 14.37
CA SER A 235 -24.22 8.21 15.55
C SER A 235 -23.13 7.52 16.39
N ASP A 236 -22.41 8.29 17.20
CA ASP A 236 -21.39 7.74 18.10
C ASP A 236 -21.97 6.67 19.03
N GLU A 237 -23.22 6.87 19.51
CA GLU A 237 -23.92 5.89 20.35
C GLU A 237 -24.14 4.57 19.59
N THR A 238 -24.49 4.64 18.32
CA THR A 238 -24.65 3.44 17.47
C THR A 238 -23.32 2.71 17.28
N LEU A 239 -22.24 3.44 17.04
CA LEU A 239 -20.90 2.85 16.90
C LEU A 239 -20.43 2.21 18.19
N VAL A 240 -20.62 2.87 19.33
CA VAL A 240 -20.28 2.34 20.66
C VAL A 240 -21.08 1.09 20.97
N ALA A 241 -22.40 1.08 20.72
CA ALA A 241 -23.23 -0.10 20.93
C ALA A 241 -22.78 -1.28 20.04
N THR A 242 -22.45 -1.00 18.77
CA THR A 242 -21.92 -2.01 17.84
C THR A 242 -20.56 -2.54 18.31
N PHE A 243 -19.68 -1.66 18.77
CA PHE A 243 -18.39 -2.06 19.35
C PHE A 243 -18.57 -2.97 20.58
N ALA A 244 -19.47 -2.57 21.51
CA ALA A 244 -19.75 -3.35 22.70
C ALA A 244 -20.28 -4.76 22.38
N GLU A 245 -21.14 -4.86 21.37
CA GLU A 245 -21.65 -6.15 20.90
C GLU A 245 -20.55 -7.02 20.26
N VAL A 246 -19.68 -6.41 19.46
CA VAL A 246 -18.51 -7.10 18.87
C VAL A 246 -17.56 -7.56 19.97
N ALA A 247 -17.27 -6.69 20.95
CA ALA A 247 -16.40 -7.02 22.09
C ALA A 247 -16.95 -8.18 22.90
N ALA A 248 -18.25 -8.15 23.24
CA ALA A 248 -18.90 -9.23 23.96
C ALA A 248 -18.90 -10.56 23.19
N ASN A 249 -19.15 -10.55 21.89
CA ASN A 249 -19.11 -11.76 21.05
C ASN A 249 -17.69 -12.32 20.89
N ALA A 250 -16.67 -11.48 20.96
CA ALA A 250 -15.26 -11.86 20.83
C ALA A 250 -14.60 -12.11 22.21
N ASP A 251 -15.37 -12.04 23.31
CA ASP A 251 -14.88 -12.19 24.67
C ASP A 251 -13.74 -11.22 25.03
N TRP A 252 -13.89 -9.96 24.59
CA TRP A 252 -12.91 -8.91 24.86
C TRP A 252 -13.23 -8.21 26.16
N HIS A 253 -12.29 -8.21 27.10
CA HIS A 253 -12.40 -7.56 28.39
C HIS A 253 -11.34 -6.48 28.54
N PHE A 254 -11.75 -5.33 29.03
CA PHE A 254 -10.86 -4.17 29.23
C PHE A 254 -10.81 -3.79 30.69
N GLY A 255 -9.63 -3.53 31.23
CA GLY A 255 -9.43 -3.06 32.61
C GLY A 255 -9.45 -1.54 32.73
N GLN A 256 -9.26 -0.83 31.63
CA GLN A 256 -9.24 0.63 31.57
C GLN A 256 -9.57 1.17 30.16
N VAL A 257 -10.16 2.36 30.10
CA VAL A 257 -10.37 3.12 28.86
C VAL A 257 -9.51 4.37 28.92
N ILE A 258 -8.81 4.67 27.83
CA ILE A 258 -7.95 5.86 27.70
C ILE A 258 -8.39 6.62 26.48
N LEU A 259 -8.84 7.86 26.68
CA LEU A 259 -9.17 8.76 25.60
C LEU A 259 -7.91 9.52 25.14
N LEU A 260 -7.67 9.48 23.83
CA LEU A 260 -6.67 10.31 23.16
C LEU A 260 -7.37 11.28 22.21
N GLY A 261 -7.24 12.56 22.49
CA GLY A 261 -7.88 13.61 21.71
C GLY A 261 -9.15 14.19 22.39
N PRO A 262 -10.05 14.81 21.61
CA PRO A 262 -11.26 15.42 22.15
C PRO A 262 -12.27 14.40 22.64
N GLU A 263 -13.04 14.77 23.65
CA GLU A 263 -14.20 13.99 24.10
C GLU A 263 -15.29 13.94 23.01
N PHE A 264 -16.05 12.85 23.00
CA PHE A 264 -17.17 12.65 22.11
C PHE A 264 -18.41 12.20 22.91
N PRO A 265 -19.64 12.43 22.41
CA PRO A 265 -20.87 12.25 23.19
C PRO A 265 -21.03 10.87 23.82
N ALA A 266 -20.72 9.80 23.09
CA ALA A 266 -20.92 8.42 23.54
C ALA A 266 -19.74 7.84 24.37
N LEU A 267 -18.80 8.65 24.84
CA LEU A 267 -17.67 8.17 25.65
C LEU A 267 -18.14 7.54 26.97
N ASN A 268 -19.17 8.12 27.61
CA ASN A 268 -19.76 7.57 28.84
C ASN A 268 -20.43 6.22 28.59
N ASP A 269 -21.12 6.08 27.46
CA ASP A 269 -21.77 4.82 27.08
C ASP A 269 -20.69 3.73 26.82
N LEU A 270 -19.56 4.10 26.21
CA LEU A 270 -18.44 3.18 26.00
C LEU A 270 -17.89 2.66 27.34
N THR A 271 -17.65 3.55 28.31
CA THR A 271 -17.17 3.13 29.65
C THR A 271 -18.20 2.28 30.39
N TYR A 272 -19.49 2.60 30.25
CA TYR A 272 -20.58 1.80 30.80
C TYR A 272 -20.62 0.39 30.20
N HIS A 273 -20.59 0.28 28.87
CA HIS A 273 -20.65 -1.01 28.19
C HIS A 273 -19.42 -1.89 28.40
N THR A 274 -18.24 -1.30 28.52
CA THR A 274 -17.00 -2.04 28.78
C THR A 274 -16.80 -2.36 30.26
N GLY A 275 -17.52 -1.67 31.16
CA GLY A 275 -17.31 -1.77 32.60
C GLY A 275 -15.95 -1.23 33.09
N ALA A 276 -15.16 -0.65 32.20
CA ALA A 276 -13.80 -0.20 32.46
C ALA A 276 -13.76 1.31 32.79
N PRO A 277 -13.01 1.75 33.82
CA PRO A 277 -12.90 3.16 34.17
C PRO A 277 -12.13 3.95 33.11
N LEU A 278 -12.56 5.22 32.88
CA LEU A 278 -11.81 6.17 32.11
C LEU A 278 -10.61 6.68 32.92
N VAL A 279 -9.40 6.51 32.36
CA VAL A 279 -8.15 6.98 32.99
C VAL A 279 -7.40 7.90 32.05
N THR A 280 -6.52 8.74 32.63
CA THR A 280 -5.67 9.62 31.82
C THR A 280 -4.53 8.84 31.15
N PRO A 281 -3.97 9.32 30.03
CA PRO A 281 -2.83 8.66 29.37
C PRO A 281 -1.62 8.44 30.27
N ALA A 282 -1.42 9.32 31.26
CA ALA A 282 -0.31 9.20 32.23
C ALA A 282 -0.55 8.05 33.25
N ALA A 283 -1.79 7.61 33.43
CA ALA A 283 -2.18 6.55 34.33
C ALA A 283 -2.35 5.20 33.62
N LEU A 284 -1.88 5.09 32.38
CA LEU A 284 -1.90 3.83 31.62
C LEU A 284 -1.13 2.74 32.37
N ASP A 285 -1.84 1.70 32.77
CA ASP A 285 -1.28 0.47 33.32
C ASP A 285 -1.28 -0.62 32.22
N PRO A 286 -0.11 -1.01 31.72
CA PRO A 286 -0.02 -2.06 30.71
C PRO A 286 -0.38 -3.45 31.24
N ALA A 287 -0.43 -3.65 32.56
CA ALA A 287 -0.79 -4.93 33.16
C ALA A 287 -2.28 -5.27 33.05
N VAL A 288 -3.12 -4.24 32.91
CA VAL A 288 -4.56 -4.42 32.66
C VAL A 288 -4.84 -4.07 31.19
N CYS A 289 -5.59 -4.91 30.49
CA CYS A 289 -5.87 -4.76 29.08
C CYS A 289 -6.50 -3.36 28.77
N PRO A 290 -5.79 -2.39 28.18
CA PRO A 290 -6.31 -1.06 27.91
C PRO A 290 -7.12 -1.03 26.61
N LEU A 291 -8.22 -0.26 26.62
CA LEU A 291 -8.89 0.22 25.42
C LEU A 291 -8.48 1.66 25.17
N ILE A 292 -7.70 1.90 24.12
CA ILE A 292 -7.37 3.24 23.68
C ILE A 292 -8.44 3.72 22.70
N VAL A 293 -8.98 4.90 22.93
CA VAL A 293 -10.07 5.43 22.12
C VAL A 293 -9.71 6.82 21.63
N GLY A 294 -10.03 7.11 20.38
CA GLY A 294 -9.94 8.44 19.80
C GLY A 294 -11.00 8.68 18.75
N LEU A 295 -11.39 9.95 18.57
CA LEU A 295 -12.32 10.30 17.49
C LEU A 295 -11.72 9.96 16.13
N ARG A 296 -10.45 10.32 15.91
CA ARG A 296 -9.66 9.97 14.72
C ARG A 296 -8.27 9.51 15.13
N PRO A 297 -7.61 8.64 14.35
CA PRO A 297 -6.19 8.36 14.54
C PRO A 297 -5.39 9.65 14.38
N LEU A 298 -4.56 9.96 15.36
CA LEU A 298 -3.71 11.15 15.32
C LEU A 298 -2.30 10.72 14.89
N LEU A 299 -2.11 10.44 13.60
CA LEU A 299 -0.86 9.89 13.06
C LEU A 299 0.36 10.79 13.30
N ASP A 300 0.15 12.11 13.36
CA ASP A 300 1.17 13.10 13.64
C ASP A 300 1.36 13.35 15.15
N ASP A 301 0.51 12.82 16.02
CA ASP A 301 0.60 12.99 17.46
C ASP A 301 1.60 12.00 18.05
N LYS A 302 2.69 12.52 18.62
CA LYS A 302 3.75 11.70 19.25
C LYS A 302 3.25 10.87 20.43
N ILE A 303 2.23 11.39 21.17
CA ILE A 303 1.64 10.68 22.31
C ILE A 303 0.84 9.50 21.80
N TRP A 304 -0.06 9.73 20.82
CA TRP A 304 -0.84 8.68 20.17
C TRP A 304 0.08 7.58 19.63
N MET A 305 1.02 7.95 18.77
CA MET A 305 1.95 7.00 18.15
C MET A 305 2.82 6.27 19.17
N GLY A 306 3.24 6.97 20.23
CA GLY A 306 4.04 6.35 21.31
C GLY A 306 3.27 5.31 22.09
N ILE A 307 2.00 5.58 22.44
CA ILE A 307 1.14 4.63 23.15
C ILE A 307 0.79 3.44 22.25
N VAL A 308 0.32 3.68 21.03
CA VAL A 308 -0.07 2.62 20.09
C VAL A 308 1.10 1.70 19.77
N ARG A 309 2.30 2.25 19.55
CA ARG A 309 3.50 1.45 19.29
C ARG A 309 3.84 0.56 20.50
N ARG A 310 3.81 1.10 21.71
CA ARG A 310 4.08 0.35 22.94
C ARG A 310 3.09 -0.81 23.11
N LEU A 311 1.80 -0.57 22.90
CA LEU A 311 0.79 -1.62 22.97
C LEU A 311 1.00 -2.71 21.90
N ALA A 312 1.39 -2.29 20.68
CA ALA A 312 1.71 -3.21 19.60
C ALA A 312 2.90 -4.09 19.92
N GLU A 313 3.98 -3.51 20.45
CA GLU A 313 5.19 -4.24 20.86
C GLU A 313 4.92 -5.24 21.98
N GLN A 314 4.08 -4.87 22.92
CA GLN A 314 3.71 -5.73 24.06
C GLN A 314 2.57 -6.70 23.74
N SER A 315 1.92 -6.56 22.58
CA SER A 315 0.74 -7.34 22.17
C SER A 315 -0.41 -7.30 23.18
N ILE A 316 -0.67 -6.13 23.77
CA ILE A 316 -1.72 -5.90 24.77
C ILE A 316 -2.65 -4.78 24.34
N GLY A 317 -3.89 -4.83 24.83
CA GLY A 317 -4.90 -3.80 24.60
C GLY A 317 -5.43 -3.74 23.16
N LEU A 318 -6.30 -2.78 22.95
CA LEU A 318 -6.96 -2.54 21.67
C LEU A 318 -7.08 -1.03 21.42
N VAL A 319 -6.99 -0.65 20.15
CA VAL A 319 -7.13 0.73 19.69
C VAL A 319 -8.43 0.86 18.89
N LEU A 320 -9.35 1.70 19.37
CA LEU A 320 -10.60 2.06 18.70
C LEU A 320 -10.51 3.49 18.18
N ALA A 321 -10.64 3.68 16.88
CA ALA A 321 -10.88 4.98 16.25
C ALA A 321 -12.34 5.08 15.83
N MET A 322 -13.06 6.10 16.26
CA MET A 322 -14.48 6.28 15.88
C MET A 322 -14.63 6.57 14.39
N GLU A 323 -13.70 7.30 13.81
CA GLU A 323 -13.62 7.63 12.38
C GLU A 323 -12.22 7.36 11.83
N HIS A 324 -12.12 6.95 10.57
CA HIS A 324 -10.83 6.83 9.86
C HIS A 324 -11.01 7.19 8.38
N PRO A 325 -10.12 8.02 7.80
CA PRO A 325 -10.13 8.27 6.36
C PRO A 325 -9.86 6.99 5.57
N ALA A 326 -10.72 6.66 4.61
CA ALA A 326 -10.58 5.44 3.80
C ALA A 326 -9.32 5.44 2.93
N GLU A 327 -8.82 6.62 2.56
CA GLU A 327 -7.62 6.79 1.73
C GLU A 327 -6.31 6.60 2.50
N GLU A 328 -6.35 6.67 3.84
CA GLU A 328 -5.17 6.56 4.71
C GLU A 328 -4.95 5.14 5.26
N TRP A 329 -5.42 4.12 4.57
CA TRP A 329 -5.39 2.73 5.02
C TRP A 329 -4.00 2.21 5.42
N PHE A 330 -2.95 2.66 4.73
CA PHE A 330 -1.57 2.26 4.99
C PHE A 330 -0.99 2.84 6.28
N GLY A 331 -1.62 3.87 6.84
CA GLY A 331 -1.22 4.53 8.09
C GLY A 331 -2.09 4.13 9.28
N THR A 332 -3.06 3.22 9.12
CA THR A 332 -3.95 2.89 10.23
C THR A 332 -3.21 2.25 11.40
N THR A 333 -3.48 2.78 12.58
CA THR A 333 -2.98 2.28 13.86
C THR A 333 -4.10 1.73 14.75
N ALA A 334 -5.34 1.80 14.26
CA ALA A 334 -6.52 1.30 14.97
C ALA A 334 -6.75 -0.18 14.69
N ASP A 335 -7.10 -0.95 15.72
CA ASP A 335 -7.55 -2.34 15.60
C ASP A 335 -9.02 -2.42 15.21
N VAL A 336 -9.80 -1.43 15.65
CA VAL A 336 -11.21 -1.26 15.32
C VAL A 336 -11.44 0.16 14.84
N VAL A 337 -12.18 0.30 13.76
CA VAL A 337 -12.61 1.56 13.18
C VAL A 337 -14.12 1.63 13.23
N GLY A 338 -14.69 2.71 13.77
CA GLY A 338 -16.12 2.94 13.83
C GLY A 338 -16.70 3.07 12.43
N VAL A 339 -16.26 4.09 11.70
CA VAL A 339 -16.69 4.35 10.33
C VAL A 339 -15.53 4.83 9.45
N LEU A 340 -15.51 4.39 8.20
CA LEU A 340 -14.61 4.93 7.18
C LEU A 340 -15.22 6.21 6.61
N THR A 341 -14.41 7.27 6.56
CA THR A 341 -14.81 8.57 6.02
C THR A 341 -14.13 8.81 4.68
N ASP A 342 -14.86 9.34 3.69
CA ASP A 342 -14.29 9.81 2.45
C ASP A 342 -13.81 11.25 2.58
N SER A 343 -12.66 11.58 2.03
CA SER A 343 -12.13 12.95 1.94
C SER A 343 -12.87 13.82 0.91
N GLY A 344 -13.72 13.23 0.07
CA GLY A 344 -14.50 13.87 -1.00
C GLY A 344 -15.97 13.49 -0.98
N THR A 345 -16.78 14.40 -0.54
CA THR A 345 -18.19 14.64 -0.83
C THR A 345 -18.92 13.70 -1.80
N ARG A 346 -19.34 12.53 -1.39
CA ARG A 346 -20.64 11.93 -1.71
C ARG A 346 -20.94 10.77 -0.80
N ARG A 347 -21.84 11.00 0.13
CA ARG A 347 -22.36 9.99 1.05
C ARG A 347 -23.38 9.14 0.30
N GLU A 348 -23.04 7.89 0.02
CA GLU A 348 -24.01 6.90 -0.47
C GLU A 348 -24.71 6.19 0.70
N ARG A 349 -25.89 5.67 0.41
CA ARG A 349 -26.82 5.12 1.41
C ARG A 349 -26.20 4.03 2.26
N ALA A 350 -26.31 4.11 3.57
CA ALA A 350 -25.79 3.10 4.50
C ALA A 350 -26.38 1.71 4.19
N PRO A 351 -25.56 0.63 4.22
CA PRO A 351 -26.09 -0.71 4.20
C PRO A 351 -26.95 -0.96 5.44
N ASN A 352 -27.77 -2.00 5.35
CA ASN A 352 -28.59 -2.45 6.47
C ASN A 352 -27.69 -2.61 7.72
N PRO A 353 -28.01 -1.97 8.85
CA PRO A 353 -27.21 -2.05 10.09
C PRO A 353 -26.93 -3.49 10.54
N ALA A 354 -27.88 -4.41 10.31
CA ALA A 354 -27.69 -5.83 10.60
C ALA A 354 -26.60 -6.49 9.73
N GLN A 355 -26.43 -6.05 8.49
CA GLN A 355 -25.38 -6.56 7.61
C GLN A 355 -24.01 -6.04 8.05
N ALA A 356 -23.89 -4.74 8.36
CA ALA A 356 -22.66 -4.14 8.87
C ALA A 356 -22.19 -4.84 10.17
N LEU A 357 -23.12 -5.10 11.08
CA LEU A 357 -22.83 -5.84 12.31
C LEU A 357 -22.38 -7.29 12.04
N ALA A 358 -23.00 -7.99 11.10
CA ALA A 358 -22.59 -9.34 10.72
C ALA A 358 -21.18 -9.35 10.11
N GLU A 359 -20.84 -8.37 9.28
CA GLU A 359 -19.50 -8.21 8.70
C GLU A 359 -18.46 -7.90 9.77
N ALA A 360 -18.75 -6.97 10.68
CA ALA A 360 -17.88 -6.63 11.81
C ALA A 360 -17.63 -7.85 12.71
N ARG A 361 -18.66 -8.63 13.04
CA ARG A 361 -18.53 -9.88 13.80
C ARG A 361 -17.66 -10.92 13.07
N ASN A 362 -17.85 -11.09 11.77
CA ASN A 362 -17.02 -11.99 10.96
C ASN A 362 -15.56 -11.58 10.91
N SER A 363 -15.29 -10.27 10.83
CA SER A 363 -13.93 -9.73 10.83
C SER A 363 -13.29 -9.84 12.22
N SER A 364 -14.03 -9.51 13.29
CA SER A 364 -13.53 -9.62 14.67
C SER A 364 -13.16 -11.06 15.06
N ALA A 365 -13.94 -12.05 14.61
CA ALA A 365 -13.60 -13.47 14.81
C ALA A 365 -12.29 -13.88 14.14
N ARG A 366 -11.82 -13.11 13.16
CA ARG A 366 -10.54 -13.30 12.46
C ARG A 366 -9.40 -12.46 13.03
N LEU A 367 -9.69 -11.50 13.91
CA LEU A 367 -8.68 -10.84 14.74
C LEU A 367 -8.06 -11.89 15.66
N THR A 368 -7.02 -12.55 15.19
CA THR A 368 -6.27 -13.47 16.06
C THR A 368 -5.61 -12.64 17.15
N GLY A 369 -6.12 -12.77 18.36
CA GLY A 369 -5.87 -11.98 19.56
C GLY A 369 -4.43 -11.89 20.07
N ARG A 370 -3.52 -11.40 19.21
CA ARG A 370 -2.17 -11.09 19.65
C ARG A 370 -2.11 -9.91 20.63
N ARG A 371 -3.14 -9.03 20.62
CA ARG A 371 -3.23 -7.86 21.49
C ARG A 371 -4.23 -8.00 22.63
N LEU A 372 -5.10 -9.00 22.58
CA LEU A 372 -6.14 -9.25 23.56
C LEU A 372 -5.76 -10.54 24.29
N ARG A 373 -5.10 -10.42 25.43
CA ARG A 373 -4.96 -11.54 26.37
C ARG A 373 -6.14 -11.48 27.31
N PRO A 374 -6.91 -12.58 27.52
CA PRO A 374 -7.80 -12.66 28.66
C PRO A 374 -6.96 -12.47 29.93
N LEU A 375 -7.48 -11.69 30.88
CA LEU A 375 -6.90 -11.54 32.20
C LEU A 375 -6.88 -12.89 32.92
#